data_692a265b2bf7a8223655c11a3146ca27
#
_entry.id   692a265b2bf7a8223655c11a3146ca27
#
_cell.length_a   1.000
_cell.length_b   1.000
_cell.length_c   1.000
_cell.angle_alpha   90.00
_cell.angle_beta   90.00
_cell.angle_gamma   90.00
#
_symmetry.space_group_name_H-M   'P 1'
#
loop_
_entity.id
_entity.type
_entity.pdbx_description
1 polymer ?
#
loop_
_entity_poly.entity_id
_entity_poly.type
_entity_poly.pdbx_seq_one_letter_code
_entity_poly.pdbx_strand_id
1 'polypeptide(L)'
;MKAQYGILRLKKYKGQTVSWIEAHNERQKESYASNPDIHLERSKFNFHLVEPQGKYLGEADRMIREAGCRTRKDSVKVVEALITASPEFFENKSQKEIRLFFQRAVDFMKTRQDEATYISAVVHVDEKTPHMHLCFVPITPDDRLSAKEIVGNKKDLTKWQDDFWSYMVKFYPDLERGESASKTGRAHVPPRLFKDAVHLGKLQNKILDLIRDPNPLTAKKRAAEVEKLLGKYIPCAENLMSSMKKINRAIKELKAEVKALEKEKEASQESVLRKMEIMQQLQELEELKELIENIPDEILDTYKNKEKLRKENEIAHE
;
A
#
# COMPACT_ATOMS: atom_id res chain seq x y z
N MET A 1 25.48 -9.04 1.46
CA MET A 1 24.32 -8.95 0.53
C MET A 1 23.18 -8.26 1.27
N LYS A 2 22.30 -7.52 0.59
CA LYS A 2 21.09 -6.98 1.24
C LYS A 2 20.09 -8.11 1.44
N ALA A 3 19.39 -8.10 2.56
CA ALA A 3 18.37 -9.08 2.88
C ALA A 3 17.24 -9.08 1.83
N GLN A 4 16.83 -10.26 1.40
CA GLN A 4 15.80 -10.46 0.38
C GLN A 4 14.59 -11.12 1.02
N TYR A 5 13.47 -10.43 1.05
CA TYR A 5 12.25 -10.91 1.73
C TYR A 5 11.18 -11.33 0.73
N GLY A 6 10.59 -12.52 0.94
CA GLY A 6 9.33 -12.89 0.30
C GLY A 6 8.15 -12.27 1.07
N ILE A 7 7.19 -11.68 0.36
CA ILE A 7 6.08 -10.90 0.95
C ILE A 7 4.75 -11.43 0.44
N LEU A 8 3.86 -11.79 1.38
CA LEU A 8 2.46 -12.09 1.13
C LEU A 8 1.59 -11.23 2.05
N ARG A 9 0.62 -10.55 1.50
CA ARG A 9 -0.37 -9.75 2.24
C ARG A 9 -1.76 -10.06 1.75
N LEU A 10 -2.70 -10.25 2.68
CA LEU A 10 -4.10 -10.52 2.38
C LEU A 10 -4.96 -9.31 2.74
N LYS A 11 -5.86 -8.92 1.83
CA LYS A 11 -6.81 -7.83 2.04
C LYS A 11 -8.22 -8.26 1.65
N LYS A 12 -9.20 -7.87 2.45
CA LYS A 12 -10.61 -8.23 2.32
C LYS A 12 -11.40 -7.11 1.66
N TYR A 13 -12.24 -7.43 0.67
CA TYR A 13 -13.05 -6.44 -0.06
C TYR A 13 -14.53 -6.80 -0.05
N LYS A 14 -15.37 -5.77 0.09
CA LYS A 14 -16.83 -5.86 0.15
C LYS A 14 -17.46 -5.09 -1.00
N GLY A 15 -18.53 -5.66 -1.61
CA GLY A 15 -19.36 -4.96 -2.57
C GLY A 15 -18.59 -4.13 -3.59
N GLN A 16 -18.93 -2.85 -3.69
CA GLN A 16 -18.38 -1.94 -4.70
C GLN A 16 -16.86 -1.70 -4.61
N THR A 17 -16.22 -1.99 -3.45
CA THR A 17 -14.76 -1.86 -3.34
C THR A 17 -14.02 -2.89 -4.22
N VAL A 18 -14.68 -3.95 -4.66
CA VAL A 18 -14.15 -4.95 -5.60
C VAL A 18 -13.89 -4.32 -6.98
N SER A 19 -14.78 -3.43 -7.46
CA SER A 19 -14.58 -2.73 -8.73
C SER A 19 -13.38 -1.77 -8.70
N TRP A 20 -13.02 -1.25 -7.53
CA TRP A 20 -11.85 -0.37 -7.39
C TRP A 20 -10.53 -1.14 -7.52
N ILE A 21 -10.46 -2.36 -6.95
CA ILE A 21 -9.28 -3.20 -7.12
C ILE A 21 -9.19 -3.75 -8.55
N GLU A 22 -10.31 -4.14 -9.17
CA GLU A 22 -10.36 -4.51 -10.58
C GLU A 22 -9.77 -3.42 -11.46
N ALA A 23 -10.25 -2.17 -11.31
CA ALA A 23 -9.75 -1.04 -12.09
C ALA A 23 -8.24 -0.76 -11.89
N HIS A 24 -7.68 -1.12 -10.72
CA HIS A 24 -6.25 -1.05 -10.48
C HIS A 24 -5.50 -2.23 -11.10
N ASN A 25 -5.98 -3.43 -10.87
CA ASN A 25 -5.33 -4.67 -11.30
C ASN A 25 -5.30 -4.79 -12.83
N GLU A 26 -6.41 -4.43 -13.47
CA GLU A 26 -6.56 -4.49 -14.93
C GLU A 26 -6.13 -3.19 -15.65
N ARG A 27 -5.48 -2.25 -14.92
CA ARG A 27 -5.00 -0.98 -15.48
C ARG A 27 -6.07 -0.20 -16.28
N GLN A 28 -7.31 -0.17 -15.80
CA GLN A 28 -8.45 0.47 -16.48
C GLN A 28 -8.51 1.99 -16.34
N LYS A 29 -7.56 2.62 -15.60
CA LYS A 29 -7.54 4.08 -15.39
C LYS A 29 -6.54 4.74 -16.33
N GLU A 30 -6.91 5.90 -16.85
CA GLU A 30 -6.04 6.73 -17.69
C GLU A 30 -4.83 7.30 -16.92
N SER A 31 -4.97 7.48 -15.61
CA SER A 31 -3.89 7.97 -14.75
C SER A 31 -3.97 7.41 -13.33
N TYR A 32 -2.82 7.29 -12.69
CA TYR A 32 -2.66 6.76 -11.33
C TYR A 32 -1.96 7.80 -10.44
N ALA A 33 -2.59 8.96 -10.25
CA ALA A 33 -2.03 10.06 -9.44
C ALA A 33 -1.65 9.64 -7.99
N SER A 34 -2.28 8.59 -7.46
CA SER A 34 -1.95 8.04 -6.15
C SER A 34 -0.72 7.12 -6.13
N ASN A 35 -0.22 6.70 -7.29
CA ASN A 35 0.98 5.87 -7.42
C ASN A 35 1.80 6.31 -8.64
N PRO A 36 2.73 7.26 -8.47
CA PRO A 36 3.54 7.80 -9.57
C PRO A 36 4.58 6.81 -10.13
N ASP A 37 4.73 5.65 -9.49
CA ASP A 37 5.65 4.59 -9.95
C ASP A 37 5.04 3.72 -11.08
N ILE A 38 3.76 3.92 -11.42
CA ILE A 38 3.10 3.20 -12.50
C ILE A 38 3.50 3.83 -13.84
N HIS A 39 4.11 3.05 -14.69
CA HIS A 39 4.49 3.41 -16.05
C HIS A 39 3.53 2.76 -17.05
N LEU A 40 2.45 3.47 -17.41
CA LEU A 40 1.38 2.92 -18.26
C LEU A 40 1.89 2.40 -19.61
N GLU A 41 2.93 3.00 -20.17
CA GLU A 41 3.59 2.52 -21.41
C GLU A 41 4.19 1.12 -21.27
N ARG A 42 4.48 0.70 -20.02
CA ARG A 42 5.00 -0.63 -19.69
C ARG A 42 3.90 -1.63 -19.32
N SER A 43 2.66 -1.20 -19.13
CA SER A 43 1.55 -2.08 -18.71
C SER A 43 1.27 -3.21 -19.70
N LYS A 44 1.68 -3.05 -20.96
CA LYS A 44 1.63 -4.12 -21.98
C LYS A 44 2.50 -5.35 -21.65
N PHE A 45 3.43 -5.23 -20.69
CA PHE A 45 4.28 -6.34 -20.21
C PHE A 45 3.71 -7.01 -18.97
N ASN A 46 2.65 -6.46 -18.37
CA ASN A 46 1.90 -7.14 -17.33
C ASN A 46 1.30 -8.41 -17.91
N PHE A 47 1.15 -9.43 -17.09
CA PHE A 47 0.63 -10.70 -17.57
C PHE A 47 -0.22 -11.39 -16.52
N HIS A 48 -1.15 -12.18 -16.97
CA HIS A 48 -1.98 -13.02 -16.11
C HIS A 48 -1.38 -14.43 -15.98
N LEU A 49 -1.57 -15.02 -14.79
CA LEU A 49 -1.44 -16.44 -14.52
C LEU A 49 -2.82 -17.11 -14.38
N VAL A 50 -3.83 -16.31 -14.02
CA VAL A 50 -5.26 -16.66 -14.07
C VAL A 50 -5.97 -15.47 -14.71
N GLU A 51 -6.55 -15.68 -15.88
CA GLU A 51 -7.33 -14.65 -16.61
C GLU A 51 -8.71 -14.51 -16.00
N PRO A 52 -9.21 -13.28 -15.77
CA PRO A 52 -10.59 -13.07 -15.34
C PRO A 52 -11.56 -13.42 -16.46
N GLN A 53 -12.65 -14.12 -16.14
CA GLN A 53 -13.69 -14.49 -17.10
C GLN A 53 -14.66 -13.33 -17.38
N GLY A 54 -14.66 -12.32 -16.49
CA GLY A 54 -15.52 -11.15 -16.57
C GLY A 54 -15.14 -10.13 -15.51
N LYS A 55 -16.08 -9.25 -15.15
CA LYS A 55 -15.85 -8.29 -14.06
C LYS A 55 -15.75 -9.01 -12.71
N TYR A 56 -14.79 -8.65 -11.89
CA TYR A 56 -14.48 -9.30 -10.62
C TYR A 56 -15.70 -9.47 -9.71
N LEU A 57 -16.53 -8.43 -9.58
CA LEU A 57 -17.73 -8.52 -8.75
C LEU A 57 -18.76 -9.48 -9.34
N GLY A 58 -18.93 -9.49 -10.66
CA GLY A 58 -19.82 -10.42 -11.36
C GLY A 58 -19.39 -11.86 -11.22
N GLU A 59 -18.08 -12.14 -11.37
CA GLU A 59 -17.49 -13.45 -11.15
C GLU A 59 -17.66 -13.93 -9.72
N ALA A 60 -17.38 -13.04 -8.75
CA ALA A 60 -17.58 -13.35 -7.33
C ALA A 60 -19.04 -13.72 -7.04
N ASP A 61 -20.00 -12.93 -7.57
CA ASP A 61 -21.42 -13.18 -7.37
C ASP A 61 -21.90 -14.46 -8.07
N ARG A 62 -21.30 -14.82 -9.21
CA ARG A 62 -21.56 -16.10 -9.88
C ARG A 62 -21.08 -17.28 -9.02
N MET A 63 -19.82 -17.28 -8.62
CA MET A 63 -19.23 -18.35 -7.81
C MET A 63 -19.98 -18.55 -6.48
N ILE A 64 -20.36 -17.45 -5.81
CA ILE A 64 -21.13 -17.47 -4.56
C ILE A 64 -22.49 -18.14 -4.77
N ARG A 65 -23.18 -17.85 -5.89
CA ARG A 65 -24.48 -18.47 -6.21
C ARG A 65 -24.33 -19.94 -6.55
N GLU A 66 -23.34 -20.29 -7.37
CA GLU A 66 -23.07 -21.68 -7.78
C GLU A 66 -22.75 -22.58 -6.59
N ALA A 67 -22.00 -22.05 -5.60
CA ALA A 67 -21.70 -22.73 -4.34
C ALA A 67 -22.87 -22.69 -3.33
N GLY A 68 -24.00 -22.04 -3.65
CA GLY A 68 -25.13 -21.92 -2.72
C GLY A 68 -24.86 -21.13 -1.44
N CYS A 69 -23.81 -20.32 -1.41
CA CYS A 69 -23.39 -19.59 -0.22
C CYS A 69 -24.41 -18.54 0.21
N ARG A 70 -24.70 -18.45 1.50
CA ARG A 70 -25.49 -17.35 2.07
C ARG A 70 -24.64 -16.08 2.18
N THR A 71 -25.22 -14.94 1.78
CA THR A 71 -24.55 -13.64 1.85
C THR A 71 -25.34 -12.65 2.69
N ARG A 72 -24.60 -11.68 3.28
CA ARG A 72 -25.17 -10.45 3.90
C ARG A 72 -24.73 -9.25 3.10
N LYS A 73 -25.37 -8.11 3.30
CA LYS A 73 -25.04 -6.84 2.62
C LYS A 73 -23.56 -6.44 2.80
N ASP A 74 -22.97 -6.79 3.93
CA ASP A 74 -21.60 -6.45 4.32
C ASP A 74 -20.61 -7.62 4.16
N SER A 75 -21.01 -8.72 3.52
CA SER A 75 -20.13 -9.87 3.29
C SER A 75 -18.89 -9.48 2.50
N VAL A 76 -17.74 -10.03 2.90
CA VAL A 76 -16.52 -9.98 2.12
C VAL A 76 -16.68 -10.93 0.94
N LYS A 77 -16.70 -10.40 -0.28
CA LYS A 77 -16.89 -11.18 -1.51
C LYS A 77 -15.59 -11.57 -2.17
N VAL A 78 -14.55 -10.76 -1.99
CA VAL A 78 -13.24 -11.00 -2.61
C VAL A 78 -12.15 -10.80 -1.57
N VAL A 79 -11.16 -11.67 -1.61
CA VAL A 79 -9.87 -11.52 -0.93
C VAL A 79 -8.80 -11.36 -1.98
N GLU A 80 -7.94 -10.37 -1.79
CA GLU A 80 -6.75 -10.15 -2.61
C GLU A 80 -5.52 -10.61 -1.84
N ALA A 81 -4.71 -11.44 -2.46
CA ALA A 81 -3.35 -11.76 -2.04
C ALA A 81 -2.38 -10.92 -2.88
N LEU A 82 -1.74 -9.95 -2.24
CA LEU A 82 -0.61 -9.22 -2.83
C LEU A 82 0.67 -10.00 -2.53
N ILE A 83 1.34 -10.47 -3.58
CA ILE A 83 2.55 -11.29 -3.48
C ILE A 83 3.69 -10.60 -4.21
N THR A 84 4.85 -10.49 -3.55
CA THR A 84 6.07 -9.93 -4.13
C THR A 84 7.31 -10.41 -3.37
N ALA A 85 8.46 -9.89 -3.73
CA ALA A 85 9.69 -9.98 -2.95
C ALA A 85 10.39 -8.61 -2.90
N SER A 86 11.46 -8.49 -2.11
CA SER A 86 12.31 -7.30 -2.09
C SER A 86 12.79 -6.95 -3.51
N PRO A 87 12.96 -5.65 -3.85
CA PRO A 87 13.46 -5.25 -5.18
C PRO A 87 14.76 -5.97 -5.57
N GLU A 88 15.65 -6.14 -4.60
CA GLU A 88 16.95 -6.79 -4.78
C GLU A 88 16.83 -8.25 -5.25
N PHE A 89 15.75 -8.94 -4.87
CA PHE A 89 15.48 -10.30 -5.32
C PHE A 89 15.21 -10.37 -6.83
N PHE A 90 14.59 -9.33 -7.39
CA PHE A 90 14.26 -9.28 -8.82
C PHE A 90 15.35 -8.63 -9.66
N GLU A 91 16.37 -8.02 -9.04
CA GLU A 91 17.54 -7.53 -9.76
C GLU A 91 18.20 -8.67 -10.53
N ASN A 92 18.49 -8.45 -11.80
CA ASN A 92 19.10 -9.42 -12.72
C ASN A 92 18.28 -10.68 -13.04
N LYS A 93 17.00 -10.77 -12.67
CA LYS A 93 16.13 -11.87 -13.09
C LYS A 93 15.50 -11.60 -14.44
N SER A 94 15.53 -12.61 -15.29
CA SER A 94 14.82 -12.61 -16.57
C SER A 94 13.30 -12.66 -16.37
N GLN A 95 12.55 -12.28 -17.40
CA GLN A 95 11.08 -12.38 -17.37
C GLN A 95 10.58 -13.80 -17.10
N LYS A 96 11.32 -14.83 -17.58
CA LYS A 96 10.99 -16.24 -17.32
C LYS A 96 11.14 -16.59 -15.85
N GLU A 97 12.19 -16.11 -15.19
CA GLU A 97 12.41 -16.34 -13.76
C GLU A 97 11.40 -15.59 -12.91
N ILE A 98 11.04 -14.36 -13.29
CA ILE A 98 9.97 -13.58 -12.64
C ILE A 98 8.63 -14.33 -12.77
N ARG A 99 8.29 -14.81 -13.97
CA ARG A 99 7.07 -15.60 -14.20
C ARG A 99 7.06 -16.88 -13.37
N LEU A 100 8.18 -17.58 -13.30
CA LEU A 100 8.31 -18.81 -12.50
C LEU A 100 8.14 -18.54 -11.00
N PHE A 101 8.66 -17.41 -10.48
CA PHE A 101 8.45 -17.02 -9.09
C PHE A 101 6.96 -16.88 -8.77
N PHE A 102 6.22 -16.15 -9.60
CA PHE A 102 4.79 -15.96 -9.39
C PHE A 102 3.96 -17.21 -9.65
N GLN A 103 4.37 -18.08 -10.58
CA GLN A 103 3.74 -19.37 -10.76
C GLN A 103 3.84 -20.22 -9.48
N ARG A 104 5.02 -20.31 -8.87
CA ARG A 104 5.20 -21.00 -7.58
C ARG A 104 4.39 -20.36 -6.45
N ALA A 105 4.23 -19.04 -6.48
CA ALA A 105 3.37 -18.36 -5.53
C ALA A 105 1.88 -18.73 -5.73
N VAL A 106 1.41 -18.88 -6.96
CA VAL A 106 0.07 -19.42 -7.25
C VAL A 106 -0.04 -20.87 -6.77
N ASP A 107 0.97 -21.71 -6.99
CA ASP A 107 0.99 -23.10 -6.52
C ASP A 107 0.90 -23.18 -4.99
N PHE A 108 1.59 -22.27 -4.28
CA PHE A 108 1.39 -22.11 -2.83
C PHE A 108 -0.07 -21.77 -2.47
N MET A 109 -0.66 -20.79 -3.17
CA MET A 109 -2.03 -20.37 -2.89
C MET A 109 -3.04 -21.50 -3.11
N LYS A 110 -2.83 -22.39 -4.10
CA LYS A 110 -3.64 -23.58 -4.35
C LYS A 110 -3.61 -24.58 -3.19
N THR A 111 -2.56 -24.59 -2.37
CA THR A 111 -2.51 -25.42 -1.15
C THR A 111 -3.42 -24.88 -0.04
N ARG A 112 -3.96 -23.66 -0.18
CA ARG A 112 -4.70 -22.95 0.86
C ARG A 112 -6.13 -22.61 0.47
N GLN A 113 -6.39 -22.46 -0.82
CA GLN A 113 -7.67 -22.07 -1.38
C GLN A 113 -7.86 -22.75 -2.72
N ASP A 114 -9.04 -23.29 -2.94
CA ASP A 114 -9.39 -23.95 -4.19
C ASP A 114 -9.24 -22.97 -5.37
N GLU A 115 -8.52 -23.40 -6.41
CA GLU A 115 -8.31 -22.60 -7.62
C GLU A 115 -9.60 -22.29 -8.38
N ALA A 116 -10.65 -23.12 -8.21
CA ALA A 116 -11.97 -22.86 -8.78
C ALA A 116 -12.61 -21.57 -8.26
N THR A 117 -12.11 -21.04 -7.12
CA THR A 117 -12.56 -19.78 -6.53
C THR A 117 -11.74 -18.55 -7.00
N TYR A 118 -10.71 -18.76 -7.84
CA TYR A 118 -9.86 -17.66 -8.31
C TYR A 118 -10.57 -16.85 -9.39
N ILE A 119 -10.51 -15.54 -9.25
CA ILE A 119 -11.05 -14.57 -10.23
C ILE A 119 -9.95 -14.17 -11.20
N SER A 120 -8.79 -13.76 -10.67
CA SER A 120 -7.67 -13.28 -11.46
C SER A 120 -6.37 -13.45 -10.67
N ALA A 121 -5.27 -13.65 -11.39
CA ALA A 121 -3.92 -13.54 -10.86
C ALA A 121 -3.07 -12.78 -11.88
N VAL A 122 -2.99 -11.45 -11.72
CA VAL A 122 -2.24 -10.56 -12.62
C VAL A 122 -0.92 -10.15 -11.99
N VAL A 123 0.14 -10.20 -12.78
CA VAL A 123 1.49 -9.75 -12.40
C VAL A 123 1.78 -8.41 -13.03
N HIS A 124 2.06 -7.42 -12.20
CA HIS A 124 2.51 -6.11 -12.61
C HIS A 124 4.03 -6.04 -12.66
N VAL A 125 4.56 -5.67 -13.83
CA VAL A 125 5.98 -5.38 -14.08
C VAL A 125 6.17 -3.94 -14.56
N ASP A 126 5.11 -3.17 -14.58
CA ASP A 126 5.07 -1.75 -14.96
C ASP A 126 5.34 -0.80 -13.78
N GLU A 127 5.58 -1.33 -12.60
CA GLU A 127 6.03 -0.59 -11.42
C GLU A 127 7.49 -0.93 -11.08
N LYS A 128 8.01 -0.27 -10.03
CA LYS A 128 9.41 -0.44 -9.60
C LYS A 128 9.77 -1.88 -9.24
N THR A 129 8.84 -2.61 -8.61
CA THR A 129 9.05 -3.98 -8.14
C THR A 129 7.96 -4.87 -8.70
N PRO A 130 8.28 -5.99 -9.36
CA PRO A 130 7.28 -6.94 -9.80
C PRO A 130 6.43 -7.46 -8.65
N HIS A 131 5.10 -7.49 -8.82
CA HIS A 131 4.19 -7.99 -7.80
C HIS A 131 2.93 -8.57 -8.45
N MET A 132 2.32 -9.52 -7.76
CA MET A 132 1.12 -10.19 -8.22
C MET A 132 -0.08 -9.83 -7.33
N HIS A 133 -1.20 -9.54 -7.96
CA HIS A 133 -2.52 -9.44 -7.35
C HIS A 133 -3.31 -10.71 -7.68
N LEU A 134 -3.46 -11.61 -6.71
CA LEU A 134 -4.31 -12.78 -6.85
C LEU A 134 -5.60 -12.53 -6.10
N CYS A 135 -6.72 -12.47 -6.82
CA CYS A 135 -8.06 -12.26 -6.27
C CYS A 135 -8.86 -13.55 -6.28
N PHE A 136 -9.50 -13.90 -5.16
CA PHE A 136 -10.32 -15.09 -5.03
C PHE A 136 -11.55 -14.83 -4.16
N VAL A 137 -12.59 -15.65 -4.33
CA VAL A 137 -13.78 -15.67 -3.48
C VAL A 137 -13.52 -16.57 -2.27
N PRO A 138 -13.69 -16.09 -1.03
CA PRO A 138 -13.37 -16.88 0.16
C PRO A 138 -14.47 -17.90 0.50
N ILE A 139 -14.65 -18.89 -0.38
CA ILE A 139 -15.54 -20.01 -0.21
C ILE A 139 -14.79 -21.12 0.53
N THR A 140 -15.36 -21.58 1.63
CA THR A 140 -14.81 -22.67 2.45
C THR A 140 -15.12 -24.04 1.80
N PRO A 141 -14.40 -25.11 2.17
CA PRO A 141 -14.66 -26.47 1.63
C PRO A 141 -16.08 -27.01 1.87
N ASP A 142 -16.82 -26.43 2.82
CA ASP A 142 -18.22 -26.73 3.12
C ASP A 142 -19.20 -25.70 2.55
N ASP A 143 -18.83 -25.05 1.45
CA ASP A 143 -19.64 -24.12 0.66
C ASP A 143 -20.19 -22.92 1.46
N ARG A 144 -19.39 -22.38 2.38
CA ARG A 144 -19.72 -21.13 3.09
C ARG A 144 -18.84 -19.98 2.65
N LEU A 145 -19.42 -18.79 2.53
CA LEU A 145 -18.67 -17.56 2.25
C LEU A 145 -18.08 -17.04 3.58
N SER A 146 -16.78 -17.29 3.84
CA SER A 146 -16.15 -16.93 5.11
C SER A 146 -14.70 -16.48 5.00
N ALA A 147 -14.50 -15.20 4.69
CA ALA A 147 -13.15 -14.61 4.73
C ALA A 147 -12.52 -14.63 6.15
N LYS A 148 -13.32 -14.75 7.20
CA LYS A 148 -12.81 -14.90 8.58
C LYS A 148 -12.16 -16.27 8.77
N GLU A 149 -12.73 -17.30 8.21
CA GLU A 149 -12.24 -18.67 8.34
C GLU A 149 -11.00 -18.91 7.45
N ILE A 150 -11.03 -18.43 6.20
CA ILE A 150 -9.93 -18.60 5.25
C ILE A 150 -8.71 -17.74 5.65
N VAL A 151 -8.91 -16.45 5.89
CA VAL A 151 -7.82 -15.49 6.14
C VAL A 151 -7.44 -15.42 7.60
N GLY A 152 -8.42 -15.57 8.48
CA GLY A 152 -8.23 -15.51 9.93
C GLY A 152 -8.05 -14.09 10.48
N ASN A 153 -7.39 -14.04 11.65
CA ASN A 153 -7.04 -12.85 12.41
C ASN A 153 -5.54 -12.47 12.23
N LYS A 154 -5.03 -11.52 13.02
CA LYS A 154 -3.63 -11.07 12.95
C LYS A 154 -2.60 -12.19 13.15
N LYS A 155 -2.88 -13.16 14.03
CA LYS A 155 -2.03 -14.34 14.24
C LYS A 155 -1.98 -15.21 12.99
N ASP A 156 -3.15 -15.42 12.38
CA ASP A 156 -3.27 -16.25 11.17
C ASP A 156 -2.58 -15.59 9.97
N LEU A 157 -2.64 -14.24 9.85
CA LEU A 157 -1.89 -13.51 8.84
C LEU A 157 -0.37 -13.66 8.99
N THR A 158 0.13 -13.73 10.24
CA THR A 158 1.55 -14.03 10.47
C THR A 158 1.89 -15.43 10.00
N LYS A 159 1.02 -16.41 10.31
CA LYS A 159 1.17 -17.79 9.85
C LYS A 159 1.13 -17.92 8.31
N TRP A 160 0.23 -17.19 7.66
CA TRP A 160 0.20 -17.11 6.18
C TRP A 160 1.56 -16.70 5.60
N GLN A 161 2.17 -15.69 6.20
CA GLN A 161 3.49 -15.19 5.77
C GLN A 161 4.61 -16.20 6.09
N ASP A 162 4.55 -16.89 7.25
CA ASP A 162 5.52 -17.93 7.64
C ASP A 162 5.45 -19.13 6.69
N ASP A 163 4.26 -19.61 6.39
CA ASP A 163 4.01 -20.74 5.51
C ASP A 163 4.39 -20.41 4.05
N PHE A 164 4.10 -19.18 3.59
CA PHE A 164 4.54 -18.70 2.28
C PHE A 164 6.06 -18.69 2.17
N TRP A 165 6.75 -18.11 3.15
CA TRP A 165 8.20 -18.13 3.18
C TRP A 165 8.75 -19.57 3.20
N SER A 166 8.23 -20.43 4.05
CA SER A 166 8.64 -21.86 4.16
C SER A 166 8.43 -22.64 2.87
N TYR A 167 7.43 -22.26 2.07
CA TYR A 167 7.20 -22.85 0.76
C TYR A 167 8.20 -22.31 -0.27
N MET A 168 8.38 -20.98 -0.34
CA MET A 168 9.20 -20.34 -1.36
C MET A 168 10.70 -20.56 -1.15
N VAL A 169 11.17 -20.64 0.09
CA VAL A 169 12.59 -20.87 0.40
C VAL A 169 13.13 -22.19 -0.14
N LYS A 170 12.27 -23.17 -0.37
CA LYS A 170 12.65 -24.46 -1.01
C LYS A 170 13.16 -24.29 -2.43
N PHE A 171 12.74 -23.24 -3.11
CA PHE A 171 13.13 -22.91 -4.49
C PHE A 171 14.08 -21.72 -4.57
N TYR A 172 14.05 -20.86 -3.54
CA TYR A 172 14.83 -19.63 -3.46
C TYR A 172 15.46 -19.53 -2.06
N PRO A 173 16.57 -20.27 -1.82
CA PRO A 173 17.22 -20.36 -0.51
C PRO A 173 17.69 -19.03 0.05
N ASP A 174 17.91 -18.03 -0.81
CA ASP A 174 18.35 -16.69 -0.41
C ASP A 174 17.19 -15.79 0.13
N LEU A 175 15.93 -16.28 0.08
CA LEU A 175 14.81 -15.56 0.64
C LEU A 175 14.79 -15.66 2.16
N GLU A 176 14.83 -14.51 2.81
CA GLU A 176 14.73 -14.41 4.25
C GLU A 176 13.28 -14.21 4.71
N ARG A 177 12.98 -14.68 5.90
CA ARG A 177 11.75 -14.36 6.61
C ARG A 177 11.91 -13.04 7.32
N GLY A 178 11.29 -11.98 6.81
CA GLY A 178 11.27 -10.69 7.49
C GLY A 178 10.67 -10.79 8.90
N GLU A 179 11.12 -9.94 9.81
CA GLU A 179 10.56 -9.87 11.16
C GLU A 179 9.11 -9.38 11.14
N SER A 180 8.26 -10.00 11.97
CA SER A 180 6.86 -9.57 12.08
C SER A 180 6.75 -8.20 12.75
N ALA A 181 5.77 -7.38 12.34
CA ALA A 181 5.48 -6.10 12.96
C ALA A 181 5.22 -6.22 14.48
N SER A 182 4.71 -7.36 14.95
CA SER A 182 4.53 -7.65 16.38
C SER A 182 5.84 -7.80 17.15
N LYS A 183 6.95 -8.17 16.49
CA LYS A 183 8.28 -8.26 17.11
C LYS A 183 9.03 -6.93 17.03
N THR A 184 8.89 -6.23 15.92
CA THR A 184 9.65 -4.99 15.68
C THR A 184 8.97 -3.75 16.23
N GLY A 185 7.68 -3.84 16.61
CA GLY A 185 6.88 -2.67 16.99
C GLY A 185 6.64 -1.68 15.86
N ARG A 186 7.05 -1.99 14.62
CA ARG A 186 6.92 -1.08 13.47
C ARG A 186 5.47 -0.93 13.05
N ALA A 187 4.99 0.30 13.03
CA ALA A 187 3.69 0.65 12.48
C ALA A 187 3.64 0.46 10.96
N HIS A 188 2.45 0.20 10.47
CA HIS A 188 2.19 0.18 9.04
C HIS A 188 2.09 1.61 8.51
N VAL A 189 3.13 2.09 7.84
CA VAL A 189 3.08 3.35 7.09
C VAL A 189 2.36 3.10 5.75
N PRO A 190 1.29 3.83 5.42
CA PRO A 190 0.67 3.72 4.10
C PRO A 190 1.71 3.93 2.99
N PRO A 191 1.78 3.02 1.98
CA PRO A 191 2.81 3.06 0.95
C PRO A 191 2.95 4.42 0.25
N ARG A 192 1.85 5.14 0.10
CA ARG A 192 1.84 6.49 -0.49
C ARG A 192 2.63 7.48 0.36
N LEU A 193 2.35 7.57 1.66
CA LEU A 193 3.05 8.50 2.55
C LEU A 193 4.54 8.18 2.63
N PHE A 194 4.89 6.90 2.68
CA PHE A 194 6.29 6.47 2.64
C PHE A 194 6.98 6.86 1.33
N LYS A 195 6.33 6.63 0.18
CA LYS A 195 6.85 7.00 -1.14
C LYS A 195 7.01 8.52 -1.28
N ASP A 196 6.02 9.29 -0.83
CA ASP A 196 6.05 10.75 -0.86
C ASP A 196 7.20 11.29 0.01
N ALA A 197 7.40 10.77 1.21
CA ALA A 197 8.49 11.16 2.10
C ALA A 197 9.87 10.82 1.52
N VAL A 198 10.04 9.60 0.97
CA VAL A 198 11.29 9.19 0.31
C VAL A 198 11.58 10.05 -0.93
N HIS A 199 10.54 10.37 -1.72
CA HIS A 199 10.68 11.21 -2.90
C HIS A 199 11.10 12.64 -2.53
N LEU A 200 10.47 13.21 -1.51
CA LEU A 200 10.84 14.51 -0.93
C LEU A 200 12.31 14.53 -0.50
N GLY A 201 12.75 13.54 0.27
CA GLY A 201 14.14 13.45 0.70
C GLY A 201 15.14 13.38 -0.46
N LYS A 202 14.80 12.66 -1.53
CA LYS A 202 15.65 12.60 -2.73
C LYS A 202 15.72 13.94 -3.49
N LEU A 203 14.58 14.63 -3.62
CA LEU A 203 14.54 15.94 -4.26
C LEU A 203 15.32 16.97 -3.44
N GLN A 204 15.17 16.95 -2.12
CA GLN A 204 15.91 17.80 -1.19
C GLN A 204 17.42 17.62 -1.36
N ASN A 205 17.92 16.38 -1.30
CA ASN A 205 19.34 16.10 -1.43
C ASN A 205 19.89 16.62 -2.77
N LYS A 206 19.16 16.40 -3.87
CA LYS A 206 19.55 16.94 -5.18
C LYS A 206 19.60 18.47 -5.22
N ILE A 207 18.64 19.14 -4.59
CA ILE A 207 18.61 20.60 -4.49
C ILE A 207 19.80 21.09 -3.68
N LEU A 208 20.08 20.48 -2.54
CA LEU A 208 21.21 20.82 -1.66
C LEU A 208 22.54 20.61 -2.38
N ASP A 209 22.72 19.50 -3.11
CA ASP A 209 23.93 19.23 -3.87
C ASP A 209 24.18 20.28 -4.94
N LEU A 210 23.13 20.72 -5.64
CA LEU A 210 23.21 21.78 -6.64
C LEU A 210 23.55 23.15 -6.03
N ILE A 211 23.04 23.44 -4.83
CA ILE A 211 23.32 24.71 -4.13
C ILE A 211 24.75 24.72 -3.57
N ARG A 212 25.23 23.59 -3.08
CA ARG A 212 26.57 23.46 -2.45
C ARG A 212 27.71 23.44 -3.45
N ASP A 213 27.45 23.20 -4.74
CA ASP A 213 28.49 23.22 -5.78
C ASP A 213 29.04 24.65 -5.96
N PRO A 214 30.35 24.90 -5.72
CA PRO A 214 30.94 26.27 -5.75
C PRO A 214 31.28 26.76 -7.16
N ASN A 215 31.07 25.95 -8.20
CA ASN A 215 31.53 26.31 -9.56
C ASN A 215 30.72 27.47 -10.18
N PRO A 216 31.31 28.66 -10.37
CA PRO A 216 30.59 29.81 -10.89
C PRO A 216 30.18 29.67 -12.37
N LEU A 217 30.89 28.85 -13.16
CA LEU A 217 30.62 28.65 -14.59
C LEU A 217 29.29 27.94 -14.84
N THR A 218 28.83 27.16 -13.86
CA THR A 218 27.56 26.38 -13.93
C THR A 218 26.42 27.05 -13.18
N ALA A 219 26.63 28.17 -12.51
CA ALA A 219 25.67 28.79 -11.60
C ALA A 219 24.29 29.04 -12.26
N LYS A 220 24.22 29.59 -13.47
CA LYS A 220 22.95 29.83 -14.17
C LYS A 220 22.21 28.55 -14.53
N LYS A 221 22.94 27.50 -14.95
CA LYS A 221 22.37 26.17 -15.25
C LYS A 221 21.85 25.50 -14.01
N ARG A 222 22.59 25.59 -12.90
CA ARG A 222 22.19 25.03 -11.59
C ARG A 222 20.95 25.74 -11.05
N ALA A 223 20.88 27.07 -11.14
CA ALA A 223 19.71 27.83 -10.72
C ALA A 223 18.43 27.35 -11.45
N ALA A 224 18.50 27.19 -12.78
CA ALA A 224 17.37 26.67 -13.56
C ALA A 224 16.99 25.23 -13.17
N GLU A 225 17.97 24.37 -12.88
CA GLU A 225 17.68 22.99 -12.43
C GLU A 225 17.10 22.97 -11.01
N VAL A 226 17.57 23.81 -10.11
CA VAL A 226 17.00 24.00 -8.77
C VAL A 226 15.55 24.47 -8.87
N GLU A 227 15.25 25.44 -9.72
CA GLU A 227 13.88 25.92 -9.95
C GLU A 227 12.96 24.80 -10.43
N LYS A 228 13.41 23.99 -11.38
CA LYS A 228 12.68 22.82 -11.89
C LYS A 228 12.44 21.78 -10.79
N LEU A 229 13.44 21.51 -9.95
CA LEU A 229 13.31 20.57 -8.83
C LEU A 229 12.37 21.11 -7.75
N LEU A 230 12.42 22.40 -7.44
CA LEU A 230 11.49 23.06 -6.52
C LEU A 230 10.05 22.99 -7.03
N GLY A 231 9.83 23.13 -8.33
CA GLY A 231 8.51 22.94 -8.95
C GLY A 231 7.92 21.55 -8.75
N LYS A 232 8.75 20.52 -8.54
CA LYS A 232 8.31 19.17 -8.17
C LYS A 232 8.20 18.97 -6.66
N TYR A 233 9.12 19.56 -5.91
CA TYR A 233 9.22 19.43 -4.47
C TYR A 233 8.02 20.07 -3.76
N ILE A 234 7.64 21.29 -4.15
CA ILE A 234 6.58 22.05 -3.49
C ILE A 234 5.23 21.31 -3.51
N PRO A 235 4.69 20.84 -4.64
CA PRO A 235 3.42 20.11 -4.65
C PRO A 235 3.46 18.82 -3.82
N CYS A 236 4.61 18.14 -3.79
CA CYS A 236 4.78 16.93 -2.99
C CYS A 236 4.73 17.25 -1.47
N ALA A 237 5.39 18.33 -1.05
CA ALA A 237 5.37 18.82 0.32
C ALA A 237 3.95 19.26 0.75
N GLU A 238 3.22 19.97 -0.13
CA GLU A 238 1.82 20.38 0.09
C GLU A 238 0.91 19.18 0.32
N ASN A 239 1.04 18.14 -0.49
CA ASN A 239 0.27 16.90 -0.36
C ASN A 239 0.56 16.21 0.97
N LEU A 240 1.82 16.18 1.40
CA LEU A 240 2.21 15.58 2.67
C LEU A 240 1.65 16.38 3.85
N MET A 241 1.73 17.71 3.82
CA MET A 241 1.13 18.59 4.83
C MET A 241 -0.40 18.46 4.89
N SER A 242 -1.08 18.34 3.74
CA SER A 242 -2.52 18.08 3.70
C SER A 242 -2.87 16.75 4.35
N SER A 243 -2.05 15.72 4.12
CA SER A 243 -2.21 14.40 4.74
C SER A 243 -2.01 14.48 6.26
N MET A 244 -1.02 15.24 6.73
CA MET A 244 -0.77 15.49 8.16
C MET A 244 -1.97 16.18 8.84
N LYS A 245 -2.55 17.20 8.19
CA LYS A 245 -3.75 17.88 8.71
C LYS A 245 -4.92 16.90 8.87
N LYS A 246 -5.12 15.99 7.90
CA LYS A 246 -6.16 14.95 7.97
C LYS A 246 -5.91 13.95 9.10
N ILE A 247 -4.67 13.50 9.27
CA ILE A 247 -4.26 12.61 10.36
C ILE A 247 -4.49 13.27 11.71
N ASN A 248 -4.05 14.51 11.90
CA ASN A 248 -4.25 15.26 13.15
C ASN A 248 -5.74 15.43 13.49
N ARG A 249 -6.58 15.67 12.48
CA ARG A 249 -8.02 15.72 12.67
C ARG A 249 -8.59 14.38 13.11
N ALA A 250 -8.20 13.28 12.45
CA ALA A 250 -8.62 11.94 12.81
C ALA A 250 -8.19 11.54 14.23
N ILE A 251 -6.93 11.86 14.62
CA ILE A 251 -6.45 11.67 15.99
C ILE A 251 -7.34 12.41 17.00
N LYS A 252 -7.69 13.67 16.71
CA LYS A 252 -8.54 14.48 17.60
C LYS A 252 -9.94 13.87 17.75
N GLU A 253 -10.53 13.41 16.64
CA GLU A 253 -11.86 12.77 16.63
C GLU A 253 -11.84 11.46 17.41
N LEU A 254 -10.85 10.58 17.18
CA LEU A 254 -10.69 9.31 17.89
C LEU A 254 -10.42 9.50 19.40
N LYS A 255 -9.60 10.49 19.78
CA LYS A 255 -9.37 10.83 21.20
C LYS A 255 -10.65 11.30 21.89
N ALA A 256 -11.51 12.02 21.18
CA ALA A 256 -12.82 12.42 21.71
C ALA A 256 -13.75 11.21 21.88
N GLU A 257 -13.75 10.27 20.94
CA GLU A 257 -14.53 9.02 21.01
C GLU A 257 -14.07 8.14 22.17
N VAL A 258 -12.76 7.94 22.35
CA VAL A 258 -12.21 7.23 23.53
C VAL A 258 -12.68 7.86 24.84
N LYS A 259 -12.59 9.21 24.93
CA LYS A 259 -13.03 9.93 26.13
C LYS A 259 -14.54 9.80 26.39
N ALA A 260 -15.36 9.71 25.34
CA ALA A 260 -16.79 9.45 25.47
C ALA A 260 -17.06 8.03 26.00
N LEU A 261 -16.38 7.02 25.42
CA LEU A 261 -16.49 5.62 25.87
C LEU A 261 -16.00 5.41 27.32
N GLU A 262 -15.03 6.17 27.78
CA GLU A 262 -14.56 6.15 29.18
C GLU A 262 -15.56 6.70 30.17
N LYS A 263 -16.48 7.57 29.72
CA LYS A 263 -17.55 8.13 30.56
C LYS A 263 -18.77 7.21 30.67
N GLU A 264 -18.96 6.30 29.71
CA GLU A 264 -20.02 5.30 29.78
C GLU A 264 -19.66 4.23 30.80
N LYS A 265 -20.34 4.26 31.94
CA LYS A 265 -19.96 3.53 33.18
C LYS A 265 -20.28 2.05 33.19
N GLU A 266 -20.78 1.44 32.13
CA GLU A 266 -20.99 0.00 32.04
C GLU A 266 -20.39 -0.51 30.71
N ALA A 267 -19.16 -0.99 30.81
CA ALA A 267 -18.48 -1.57 29.66
C ALA A 267 -19.12 -2.92 29.31
N SER A 268 -19.99 -2.96 28.33
CA SER A 268 -20.29 -4.19 27.62
C SER A 268 -19.01 -4.67 26.94
N GLN A 269 -18.89 -5.99 26.73
CA GLN A 269 -17.74 -6.59 26.03
C GLN A 269 -17.49 -5.94 24.66
N GLU A 270 -18.53 -5.41 24.03
CA GLU A 270 -18.52 -4.69 22.76
C GLU A 270 -17.86 -3.30 22.87
N SER A 271 -18.11 -2.54 23.95
CA SER A 271 -17.46 -1.24 24.19
C SER A 271 -15.97 -1.36 24.49
N VAL A 272 -15.54 -2.44 25.17
CA VAL A 272 -14.14 -2.74 25.43
C VAL A 272 -13.41 -3.07 24.12
N LEU A 273 -14.00 -3.91 23.27
CA LEU A 273 -13.44 -4.24 21.95
C LEU A 273 -13.33 -3.00 21.07
N ARG A 274 -14.35 -2.16 21.04
CA ARG A 274 -14.34 -0.90 20.28
C ARG A 274 -13.27 0.06 20.76
N LYS A 275 -13.09 0.19 22.09
CA LYS A 275 -12.01 1.00 22.67
C LYS A 275 -10.63 0.49 22.25
N MET A 276 -10.42 -0.82 22.24
CA MET A 276 -9.14 -1.43 21.80
C MET A 276 -8.86 -1.14 20.31
N GLU A 277 -9.86 -1.25 19.45
CA GLU A 277 -9.72 -0.93 18.02
C GLU A 277 -9.35 0.56 17.81
N ILE A 278 -10.00 1.47 18.53
CA ILE A 278 -9.73 2.91 18.44
C ILE A 278 -8.33 3.22 18.97
N MET A 279 -7.89 2.61 20.06
CA MET A 279 -6.55 2.81 20.60
C MET A 279 -5.47 2.32 19.61
N GLN A 280 -5.71 1.21 18.92
CA GLN A 280 -4.80 0.74 17.87
C GLN A 280 -4.71 1.74 16.71
N GLN A 281 -5.85 2.28 16.25
CA GLN A 281 -5.88 3.30 15.20
C GLN A 281 -5.17 4.59 15.62
N LEU A 282 -5.33 5.00 16.88
CA LEU A 282 -4.61 6.15 17.45
C LEU A 282 -3.10 5.95 17.41
N GLN A 283 -2.62 4.80 17.83
CA GLN A 283 -1.20 4.48 17.80
C GLN A 283 -0.64 4.54 16.38
N GLU A 284 -1.34 3.94 15.40
CA GLU A 284 -0.94 3.96 14.00
C GLU A 284 -0.87 5.39 13.43
N LEU A 285 -1.80 6.26 13.82
CA LEU A 285 -1.84 7.65 13.37
C LEU A 285 -0.77 8.53 14.06
N GLU A 286 -0.49 8.31 15.33
CA GLU A 286 0.56 9.02 16.06
C GLU A 286 1.96 8.69 15.54
N GLU A 287 2.23 7.42 15.20
CA GLU A 287 3.47 6.99 14.57
C GLU A 287 3.63 7.60 13.15
N LEU A 288 2.54 7.70 12.37
CA LEU A 288 2.53 8.38 11.08
C LEU A 288 2.82 9.88 11.22
N LYS A 289 2.27 10.52 12.25
CA LYS A 289 2.49 11.92 12.55
C LYS A 289 3.97 12.19 12.87
N GLU A 290 4.57 11.38 13.75
CA GLU A 290 5.99 11.50 14.13
C GLU A 290 6.91 11.35 12.91
N LEU A 291 6.59 10.45 11.98
CA LEU A 291 7.32 10.25 10.74
C LEU A 291 7.29 11.48 9.82
N ILE A 292 6.18 12.21 9.79
CA ILE A 292 6.01 13.43 8.99
C ILE A 292 6.65 14.63 9.69
N GLU A 293 6.58 14.70 11.02
CA GLU A 293 7.17 15.77 11.82
C GLU A 293 8.71 15.74 11.81
N ASN A 294 9.31 14.59 11.55
CA ASN A 294 10.77 14.46 11.35
C ASN A 294 11.27 15.01 9.99
N ILE A 295 10.40 15.61 9.18
CA ILE A 295 10.83 16.37 8.00
C ILE A 295 11.50 17.66 8.48
N PRO A 296 12.75 17.96 8.03
CA PRO A 296 13.48 19.13 8.52
C PRO A 296 12.71 20.44 8.37
N ASP A 297 12.65 21.23 9.45
CA ASP A 297 11.94 22.52 9.51
C ASP A 297 12.39 23.51 8.45
N GLU A 298 13.67 23.49 8.04
CA GLU A 298 14.24 24.33 6.98
C GLU A 298 13.46 24.21 5.66
N ILE A 299 12.86 23.06 5.42
CA ILE A 299 12.04 22.77 4.22
C ILE A 299 10.65 23.35 4.37
N LEU A 300 10.06 23.23 5.57
CA LEU A 300 8.74 23.76 5.91
C LEU A 300 8.74 25.30 5.92
N ASP A 301 9.81 25.91 6.42
CA ASP A 301 9.94 27.37 6.50
C ASP A 301 10.22 28.03 5.17
N THR A 302 10.96 27.37 4.29
CA THR A 302 11.14 27.84 2.89
C THR A 302 9.79 27.89 2.15
N TYR A 303 8.91 26.92 2.44
CA TYR A 303 7.55 26.89 1.88
C TYR A 303 6.66 28.00 2.43
N LYS A 304 6.61 28.17 3.75
CA LYS A 304 5.80 29.21 4.44
C LYS A 304 6.15 30.63 3.96
N ASN A 305 7.44 30.90 3.79
CA ASN A 305 7.92 32.20 3.31
C ASN A 305 7.52 32.47 1.84
N LYS A 306 7.50 31.42 0.99
CA LYS A 306 7.09 31.55 -0.41
C LYS A 306 5.57 31.73 -0.55
N GLU A 307 4.76 31.07 0.29
CA GLU A 307 3.31 31.27 0.32
C GLU A 307 2.95 32.69 0.78
N LYS A 308 3.71 33.25 1.72
CA LYS A 308 3.56 34.64 2.16
C LYS A 308 3.89 35.63 1.05
N LEU A 309 5.01 35.45 0.34
CA LEU A 309 5.41 36.26 -0.82
C LEU A 309 4.41 36.18 -1.99
N ARG A 310 3.79 35.00 -2.19
CA ARG A 310 2.77 34.80 -3.23
C ARG A 310 1.49 35.57 -2.90
N LYS A 311 1.04 35.52 -1.64
CA LYS A 311 -0.13 36.30 -1.16
C LYS A 311 0.14 37.82 -1.21
N GLU A 312 1.34 38.25 -0.86
CA GLU A 312 1.74 39.65 -0.96
C GLU A 312 1.78 40.15 -2.42
N ASN A 313 2.19 39.30 -3.36
CA ASN A 313 2.17 39.64 -4.80
C ASN A 313 0.77 39.60 -5.41
N GLU A 314 -0.13 38.70 -4.94
CA GLU A 314 -1.53 38.68 -5.37
C GLU A 314 -2.30 39.94 -4.89
N ILE A 315 -2.01 40.41 -3.68
CA ILE A 315 -2.60 41.66 -3.11
C ILE A 315 -2.04 42.90 -3.78
N ALA A 316 -0.81 42.88 -4.31
CA ALA A 316 -0.19 44.02 -4.99
C ALA A 316 -0.64 44.17 -6.48
N HIS A 317 -1.35 43.17 -7.01
CA HIS A 317 -1.90 43.16 -8.37
C HIS A 317 -3.42 43.37 -8.43
N GLU A 318 -4.10 43.51 -7.27
CA GLU A 318 -5.46 44.04 -7.14
C GLU A 318 -5.39 45.57 -6.83
#